data_203e185d3f0d4eb920ea813471dea17c
#
_entry.id   203e185d3f0d4eb920ea813471dea17c
#
_cell.length_a   1.000
_cell.length_b   1.000
_cell.length_c   1.000
_cell.angle_alpha   90.00
_cell.angle_beta   90.00
_cell.angle_gamma   90.00
#
_symmetry.space_group_name_H-M   'P 1'
#
loop_
_entity.id
_entity.type
_entity.pdbx_description
1 polymer ?
#
loop_
_entity_poly.entity_id
_entity_poly.type
_entity_poly.pdbx_seq_one_letter_code
_entity_poly.pdbx_strand_id
1 'polypeptide(L)'
;MILEVNTDLLNLGDINNNQLIFLSLILSKNQKLDQSARKLVSLIDDVEISDLIDKGYVTMIENSDTVTYSITEKVNKALTLKKNYFDLFYEMYPVYVIRKDGSKSYLRANVNKCRNMFNTKCGRNPATAEHLIKCLEYELAKRSREGSSGYMMTMWNWLTRNQWEAIEDEMNDESKATKAYGTEFV
;
A
#
# COMPACT_ATOMS: atom_id res chain seq x y z
N MET A 1 -9.68 -17.77 24.24
CA MET A 1 -9.73 -16.98 23.02
C MET A 1 -8.40 -16.26 22.87
N ILE A 2 -7.76 -16.34 21.71
CA ILE A 2 -6.61 -15.51 21.36
C ILE A 2 -7.14 -14.44 20.43
N LEU A 3 -6.99 -13.18 20.79
CA LEU A 3 -7.32 -12.05 19.92
C LEU A 3 -6.02 -11.57 19.27
N GLU A 4 -5.94 -11.67 17.96
CA GLU A 4 -4.87 -11.04 17.18
C GLU A 4 -5.22 -9.56 16.98
N VAL A 5 -4.42 -8.68 17.59
CA VAL A 5 -4.57 -7.25 17.44
C VAL A 5 -3.80 -6.81 16.19
N ASN A 6 -4.51 -6.23 15.24
CA ASN A 6 -3.86 -5.68 14.05
C ASN A 6 -3.25 -4.32 14.35
N THR A 7 -1.95 -4.30 14.62
CA THR A 7 -1.19 -3.08 14.92
C THR A 7 -1.10 -2.09 13.75
N ASP A 8 -1.41 -2.52 12.51
CA ASP A 8 -1.46 -1.61 11.36
C ASP A 8 -2.59 -0.58 11.49
N LEU A 9 -3.61 -0.86 12.32
CA LEU A 9 -4.66 0.11 12.67
C LEU A 9 -4.14 1.36 13.39
N LEU A 10 -2.99 1.27 14.08
CA LEU A 10 -2.35 2.43 14.70
C LEU A 10 -1.92 3.51 13.68
N ASN A 11 -1.89 3.17 12.39
CA ASN A 11 -1.62 4.16 11.34
C ASN A 11 -2.79 5.12 11.09
N LEU A 12 -3.99 4.82 11.61
CA LEU A 12 -5.09 5.78 11.62
C LEU A 12 -4.75 7.02 12.45
N GLY A 13 -3.80 6.89 13.42
CA GLY A 13 -3.12 7.98 14.11
C GLY A 13 -3.87 8.56 15.31
N ASP A 14 -5.19 8.40 15.36
CA ASP A 14 -6.09 9.05 16.32
C ASP A 14 -7.05 8.06 17.02
N ILE A 15 -6.60 6.83 17.19
CA ILE A 15 -7.33 5.79 17.92
C ILE A 15 -6.62 5.42 19.22
N ASN A 16 -7.41 5.11 20.25
CA ASN A 16 -6.92 4.61 21.52
C ASN A 16 -6.87 3.07 21.55
N ASN A 17 -6.38 2.49 22.67
CA ASN A 17 -6.22 1.04 22.80
C ASN A 17 -7.54 0.29 22.74
N ASN A 18 -8.63 0.81 23.32
CA ASN A 18 -9.95 0.18 23.29
C ASN A 18 -10.51 0.17 21.87
N GLN A 19 -10.37 1.27 21.16
CA GLN A 19 -10.76 1.43 19.75
C GLN A 19 -9.95 0.50 18.85
N LEU A 20 -8.64 0.33 19.12
CA LEU A 20 -7.79 -0.64 18.41
C LEU A 20 -8.29 -2.07 18.58
N ILE A 21 -8.66 -2.46 19.84
CA ILE A 21 -9.21 -3.78 20.14
C ILE A 21 -10.55 -3.97 19.41
N PHE A 22 -11.43 -2.97 19.44
CA PHE A 22 -12.74 -3.02 18.79
C PHE A 22 -12.64 -3.19 17.28
N LEU A 23 -11.80 -2.39 16.62
CA LEU A 23 -11.53 -2.51 15.19
C LEU A 23 -10.92 -3.87 14.83
N SER A 24 -10.01 -4.39 15.66
CA SER A 24 -9.43 -5.73 15.46
C SER A 24 -10.47 -6.85 15.59
N LEU A 25 -11.42 -6.73 16.49
CA LEU A 25 -12.55 -7.66 16.64
C LEU A 25 -13.46 -7.65 15.40
N ILE A 26 -13.77 -6.47 14.85
CA ILE A 26 -14.57 -6.35 13.63
C ILE A 26 -13.84 -6.95 12.42
N LEU A 27 -12.51 -6.77 12.32
CA LEU A 27 -11.68 -7.34 11.25
C LEU A 27 -11.61 -8.86 11.29
N SER A 28 -11.65 -9.46 12.48
CA SER A 28 -11.57 -10.91 12.66
C SER A 28 -12.88 -11.65 12.28
N LYS A 29 -13.65 -11.13 11.36
CA LYS A 29 -15.02 -11.52 10.93
C LYS A 29 -15.33 -13.00 10.71
N ASN A 30 -14.34 -13.88 10.65
CA ASN A 30 -14.57 -15.32 10.42
C ASN A 30 -14.79 -16.13 11.71
N GLN A 31 -14.73 -15.49 12.87
CA GLN A 31 -15.04 -16.16 14.15
C GLN A 31 -16.42 -15.68 14.61
N LYS A 32 -17.37 -16.60 14.75
CA LYS A 32 -18.58 -16.34 15.52
C LYS A 32 -18.12 -15.72 16.83
N LEU A 33 -18.55 -14.48 17.10
CA LEU A 33 -18.27 -13.79 18.36
C LEU A 33 -18.65 -14.73 19.49
N ASP A 34 -17.65 -15.37 20.10
CA ASP A 34 -17.86 -16.19 21.26
C ASP A 34 -18.28 -15.31 22.45
N GLN A 35 -18.67 -15.94 23.56
CA GLN A 35 -19.10 -15.22 24.75
C GLN A 35 -18.00 -14.28 25.30
N SER A 36 -16.72 -14.60 25.07
CA SER A 36 -15.58 -13.78 25.50
C SER A 36 -15.42 -12.53 24.67
N ALA A 37 -15.66 -12.61 23.36
CA ALA A 37 -15.62 -11.47 22.46
C ALA A 37 -16.76 -10.48 22.76
N ARG A 38 -17.97 -11.00 23.08
CA ARG A 38 -19.09 -10.15 23.53
C ARG A 38 -18.78 -9.41 24.82
N LYS A 39 -18.10 -10.08 25.79
CA LYS A 39 -17.64 -9.43 27.02
C LYS A 39 -16.62 -8.33 26.75
N LEU A 40 -15.69 -8.53 25.80
CA LEU A 40 -14.73 -7.47 25.41
C LEU A 40 -15.45 -6.26 24.81
N VAL A 41 -16.41 -6.48 23.93
CA VAL A 41 -17.21 -5.37 23.34
C VAL A 41 -17.98 -4.62 24.43
N SER A 42 -18.53 -5.31 25.43
CA SER A 42 -19.27 -4.66 26.54
C SER A 42 -18.39 -3.85 27.51
N LEU A 43 -17.08 -3.95 27.42
CA LEU A 43 -16.12 -3.14 28.18
C LEU A 43 -15.71 -1.84 27.45
N ILE A 44 -16.09 -1.72 26.20
CA ILE A 44 -15.78 -0.54 25.37
C ILE A 44 -16.93 0.44 25.53
N ASP A 45 -16.61 1.70 25.85
CA ASP A 45 -17.60 2.75 26.07
C ASP A 45 -18.32 3.10 24.76
N ASP A 46 -19.62 3.29 24.83
CA ASP A 46 -20.44 3.75 23.69
C ASP A 46 -19.92 5.06 23.10
N VAL A 47 -19.32 5.93 23.91
CA VAL A 47 -18.65 7.16 23.47
C VAL A 47 -17.45 6.86 22.55
N GLU A 48 -16.66 5.83 22.85
CA GLU A 48 -15.53 5.43 22.04
C GLU A 48 -15.97 4.83 20.70
N ILE A 49 -17.08 4.11 20.69
CA ILE A 49 -17.68 3.57 19.46
C ILE A 49 -18.27 4.71 18.61
N SER A 50 -18.97 5.66 19.24
CA SER A 50 -19.50 6.85 18.57
C SER A 50 -18.40 7.66 17.90
N ASP A 51 -17.28 7.88 18.58
CA ASP A 51 -16.10 8.57 18.03
C ASP A 51 -15.56 7.87 16.78
N LEU A 52 -15.52 6.53 16.75
CA LEU A 52 -15.12 5.76 15.56
C LEU A 52 -16.09 5.93 14.39
N ILE A 53 -17.40 6.07 14.69
CA ILE A 53 -18.44 6.30 13.69
C ILE A 53 -18.29 7.73 13.14
N ASP A 54 -18.11 8.72 14.01
CA ASP A 54 -17.92 10.13 13.64
C ASP A 54 -16.66 10.36 12.80
N LYS A 55 -15.58 9.65 13.12
CA LYS A 55 -14.36 9.61 12.31
C LYS A 55 -14.52 8.88 10.98
N GLY A 56 -15.64 8.20 10.78
CA GLY A 56 -15.92 7.43 9.57
C GLY A 56 -15.07 6.18 9.45
N TYR A 57 -14.68 5.56 10.57
CA TYR A 57 -13.92 4.29 10.58
C TYR A 57 -14.84 3.07 10.66
N VAL A 58 -15.99 3.24 11.26
CA VAL A 58 -17.00 2.18 11.46
C VAL A 58 -18.35 2.65 10.96
N THR A 59 -19.12 1.75 10.37
CA THR A 59 -20.55 1.93 10.10
C THR A 59 -21.32 0.99 11.01
N MET A 60 -22.44 1.50 11.57
CA MET A 60 -23.37 0.74 12.38
C MET A 60 -24.65 0.46 11.57
N ILE A 61 -25.09 -0.79 11.58
CA ILE A 61 -26.35 -1.21 11.00
C ILE A 61 -27.19 -1.78 12.13
N GLU A 62 -28.28 -1.13 12.44
CA GLU A 62 -29.23 -1.56 13.46
C GLU A 62 -30.38 -2.30 12.80
N ASN A 63 -30.57 -3.57 13.15
CA ASN A 63 -31.70 -4.39 12.80
C ASN A 63 -32.53 -4.60 14.07
N SER A 64 -33.81 -5.02 13.95
CA SER A 64 -34.80 -5.12 15.04
C SER A 64 -34.29 -5.79 16.33
N ASP A 65 -33.29 -6.68 16.25
CA ASP A 65 -32.78 -7.46 17.41
C ASP A 65 -31.24 -7.49 17.52
N THR A 66 -30.50 -6.87 16.56
CA THR A 66 -29.05 -6.93 16.54
C THR A 66 -28.41 -5.68 15.99
N VAL A 67 -27.36 -5.21 16.67
CA VAL A 67 -26.48 -4.16 16.15
C VAL A 67 -25.27 -4.83 15.52
N THR A 68 -24.98 -4.46 14.27
CA THR A 68 -23.83 -4.97 13.51
C THR A 68 -22.91 -3.82 13.15
N TYR A 69 -21.62 -3.98 13.42
CA TYR A 69 -20.59 -3.02 13.05
C TYR A 69 -19.80 -3.51 11.84
N SER A 70 -19.46 -2.62 10.94
CA SER A 70 -18.65 -2.90 9.76
C SER A 70 -17.57 -1.83 9.59
N ILE A 71 -16.38 -2.27 9.18
CA ILE A 71 -15.27 -1.39 8.87
C ILE A 71 -15.53 -0.69 7.54
N THR A 72 -15.25 0.61 7.50
CA THR A 72 -15.39 1.41 6.29
C THR A 72 -14.24 1.20 5.30
N GLU A 73 -14.44 1.67 4.08
CA GLU A 73 -13.39 1.68 3.06
C GLU A 73 -12.17 2.53 3.48
N LYS A 74 -12.35 3.55 4.30
CA LYS A 74 -11.28 4.39 4.85
C LYS A 74 -10.28 3.56 5.68
N VAL A 75 -10.78 2.67 6.55
CA VAL A 75 -9.94 1.76 7.33
C VAL A 75 -9.34 0.68 6.44
N ASN A 76 -10.12 0.11 5.54
CA ASN A 76 -9.60 -0.89 4.59
C ASN A 76 -8.45 -0.32 3.75
N LYS A 77 -8.57 0.90 3.27
CA LYS A 77 -7.48 1.61 2.58
C LYS A 77 -6.26 1.76 3.48
N ALA A 78 -6.42 2.22 4.72
CA ALA A 78 -5.31 2.39 5.66
C ALA A 78 -4.58 1.07 5.97
N LEU A 79 -5.32 -0.05 6.07
CA LEU A 79 -4.75 -1.39 6.26
C LEU A 79 -4.06 -1.92 5.00
N THR A 80 -4.64 -1.67 3.84
CA THR A 80 -4.12 -2.13 2.54
C THR A 80 -2.83 -1.39 2.19
N LEU A 81 -2.70 -0.13 2.62
CA LEU A 81 -1.60 0.76 2.32
C LEU A 81 -0.21 0.23 2.73
N LYS A 82 -0.10 -0.56 3.80
CA LYS A 82 1.22 -1.04 4.26
C LYS A 82 1.65 -2.39 3.67
N LYS A 83 0.73 -3.26 3.34
CA LYS A 83 1.07 -4.63 2.91
C LYS A 83 1.26 -4.79 1.41
N ASN A 84 0.61 -3.96 0.59
CA ASN A 84 0.53 -4.21 -0.85
C ASN A 84 1.48 -3.38 -1.72
N TYR A 85 1.82 -2.14 -1.35
CA TYR A 85 2.62 -1.31 -2.27
C TYR A 85 4.05 -1.79 -2.46
N PHE A 86 4.75 -2.15 -1.37
CA PHE A 86 6.07 -2.72 -1.52
C PHE A 86 6.02 -4.10 -2.18
N ASP A 87 5.04 -4.92 -1.85
CA ASP A 87 4.92 -6.26 -2.43
C ASP A 87 4.57 -6.16 -3.92
N LEU A 88 3.69 -5.24 -4.33
CA LEU A 88 3.43 -4.93 -5.74
C LEU A 88 4.70 -4.43 -6.46
N PHE A 89 5.42 -3.50 -5.86
CA PHE A 89 6.69 -3.00 -6.37
C PHE A 89 7.72 -4.13 -6.51
N TYR A 90 7.82 -4.99 -5.49
CA TYR A 90 8.73 -6.11 -5.46
C TYR A 90 8.41 -7.16 -6.52
N GLU A 91 7.13 -7.51 -6.69
CA GLU A 91 6.69 -8.50 -7.70
C GLU A 91 6.90 -7.98 -9.12
N MET A 92 6.68 -6.70 -9.37
CA MET A 92 6.92 -6.07 -10.66
C MET A 92 8.41 -5.98 -10.99
N TYR A 93 9.27 -5.80 -10.00
CA TYR A 93 10.71 -5.65 -10.22
C TYR A 93 11.30 -6.95 -10.82
N PRO A 94 12.14 -6.91 -11.86
CA PRO A 94 12.72 -8.13 -12.45
C PRO A 94 13.58 -8.92 -11.44
N VAL A 95 13.44 -10.24 -11.42
CA VAL A 95 14.28 -11.10 -10.56
C VAL A 95 15.72 -11.01 -10.98
N TYR A 96 15.95 -11.09 -12.27
CA TYR A 96 17.29 -11.00 -12.89
C TYR A 96 17.18 -10.43 -14.31
N VAL A 97 18.30 -10.01 -14.85
CA VAL A 97 18.44 -9.65 -16.27
C VAL A 97 19.66 -10.36 -16.86
N ILE A 98 19.66 -10.52 -18.18
CA ILE A 98 20.82 -10.99 -18.94
C ILE A 98 21.58 -9.76 -19.40
N ARG A 99 22.85 -9.67 -19.04
CA ARG A 99 23.76 -8.60 -19.46
C ARG A 99 24.26 -8.85 -20.89
N LYS A 100 24.89 -7.86 -21.51
CA LYS A 100 25.44 -7.95 -22.88
C LYS A 100 26.46 -9.09 -23.04
N ASP A 101 27.21 -9.41 -22.00
CA ASP A 101 28.18 -10.50 -21.94
C ASP A 101 27.54 -11.87 -21.72
N GLY A 102 26.19 -11.95 -21.69
CA GLY A 102 25.45 -13.18 -21.41
C GLY A 102 25.35 -13.54 -19.93
N SER A 103 25.96 -12.79 -19.03
CA SER A 103 25.92 -13.07 -17.60
C SER A 103 24.54 -12.74 -16.99
N LYS A 104 24.18 -13.50 -15.95
CA LYS A 104 22.93 -13.33 -15.19
C LYS A 104 23.19 -12.39 -14.01
N SER A 105 22.47 -11.28 -13.94
CA SER A 105 22.54 -10.33 -12.82
C SER A 105 21.24 -10.33 -12.04
N TYR A 106 21.28 -10.74 -10.77
CA TYR A 106 20.13 -10.76 -9.88
C TYR A 106 19.86 -9.36 -9.31
N LEU A 107 18.60 -8.92 -9.41
CA LEU A 107 18.20 -7.54 -9.11
C LEU A 107 17.48 -7.37 -7.78
N ARG A 108 16.83 -8.43 -7.27
CA ARG A 108 16.02 -8.41 -6.04
C ARG A 108 16.80 -8.77 -4.77
N ALA A 109 18.07 -8.38 -4.66
CA ALA A 109 18.86 -8.63 -3.45
C ALA A 109 18.44 -7.72 -2.29
N ASN A 110 18.67 -8.19 -1.03
CA ASN A 110 18.45 -7.40 0.20
C ASN A 110 17.00 -6.92 0.41
N VAL A 111 16.03 -7.79 0.23
CA VAL A 111 14.59 -7.48 0.25
C VAL A 111 14.16 -6.64 1.46
N ASN A 112 14.61 -7.01 2.69
CA ASN A 112 14.24 -6.25 3.90
C ASN A 112 14.80 -4.82 3.89
N LYS A 113 16.02 -4.62 3.39
CA LYS A 113 16.59 -3.28 3.24
C LYS A 113 15.83 -2.47 2.19
N CYS A 114 15.46 -3.10 1.07
CA CYS A 114 14.65 -2.48 0.03
C CYS A 114 13.25 -2.10 0.55
N ARG A 115 12.60 -2.97 1.34
CA ARG A 115 11.31 -2.70 1.98
C ARG A 115 11.39 -1.47 2.89
N ASN A 116 12.39 -1.43 3.76
CA ASN A 116 12.58 -0.28 4.66
C ASN A 116 12.84 1.01 3.88
N MET A 117 13.69 0.95 2.84
CA MET A 117 13.97 2.10 1.99
C MET A 117 12.72 2.59 1.25
N PHE A 118 11.96 1.69 0.63
CA PHE A 118 10.69 2.01 -0.03
C PHE A 118 9.72 2.71 0.93
N ASN A 119 9.50 2.14 2.13
CA ASN A 119 8.64 2.73 3.14
C ASN A 119 9.12 4.10 3.61
N THR A 120 10.44 4.29 3.74
CA THR A 120 11.04 5.60 4.08
C THR A 120 10.76 6.62 2.97
N LYS A 121 10.95 6.24 1.71
CA LYS A 121 10.71 7.13 0.55
C LYS A 121 9.23 7.46 0.37
N CYS A 122 8.35 6.52 0.59
CA CYS A 122 6.90 6.75 0.52
C CYS A 122 6.36 7.59 1.68
N GLY A 123 7.06 7.68 2.83
CA GLY A 123 6.67 8.52 3.95
C GLY A 123 5.25 8.23 4.48
N ARG A 124 4.76 6.99 4.35
CA ARG A 124 3.36 6.58 4.63
C ARG A 124 2.31 7.22 3.71
N ASN A 125 2.71 7.83 2.61
CA ASN A 125 1.80 8.45 1.66
C ASN A 125 1.48 7.45 0.53
N PRO A 126 0.21 7.04 0.37
CA PRO A 126 -0.23 6.16 -0.71
C PRO A 126 0.08 6.69 -2.10
N ALA A 127 -0.15 7.99 -2.30
CA ALA A 127 0.06 8.62 -3.60
C ALA A 127 1.54 8.55 -4.02
N THR A 128 2.46 8.70 -3.07
CA THR A 128 3.90 8.54 -3.33
C THR A 128 4.25 7.09 -3.67
N ALA A 129 3.65 6.11 -2.96
CA ALA A 129 3.88 4.70 -3.25
C ALA A 129 3.37 4.30 -4.65
N GLU A 130 2.18 4.75 -5.02
CA GLU A 130 1.60 4.56 -6.36
C GLU A 130 2.46 5.23 -7.43
N HIS A 131 2.99 6.42 -7.14
CA HIS A 131 3.88 7.13 -8.05
C HIS A 131 5.17 6.33 -8.32
N LEU A 132 5.82 5.81 -7.27
CA LEU A 132 7.01 4.97 -7.44
C LEU A 132 6.73 3.72 -8.29
N ILE A 133 5.57 3.09 -8.07
CA ILE A 133 5.15 1.93 -8.86
C ILE A 133 4.94 2.31 -10.33
N LYS A 134 4.27 3.42 -10.62
CA LYS A 134 4.07 3.92 -11.99
C LYS A 134 5.39 4.25 -12.69
N CYS A 135 6.34 4.86 -11.99
CA CYS A 135 7.67 5.11 -12.54
C CYS A 135 8.40 3.82 -12.89
N LEU A 136 8.32 2.79 -12.02
CA LEU A 136 8.91 1.49 -12.31
C LEU A 136 8.25 0.83 -13.53
N GLU A 137 6.93 0.85 -13.59
CA GLU A 137 6.15 0.30 -14.71
C GLU A 137 6.54 0.94 -16.04
N TYR A 138 6.62 2.28 -16.06
CA TYR A 138 7.07 3.04 -17.23
C TYR A 138 8.49 2.64 -17.64
N GLU A 139 9.46 2.59 -16.70
CA GLU A 139 10.84 2.22 -17.01
C GLU A 139 10.91 0.81 -17.60
N LEU A 140 10.20 -0.16 -17.02
CA LEU A 140 10.17 -1.53 -17.53
C LEU A 140 9.61 -1.61 -18.95
N ALA A 141 8.50 -0.90 -19.22
CA ALA A 141 7.90 -0.85 -20.54
C ALA A 141 8.83 -0.19 -21.57
N LYS A 142 9.48 0.93 -21.21
CA LYS A 142 10.47 1.63 -22.04
C LYS A 142 11.65 0.72 -22.37
N ARG A 143 12.28 0.12 -21.36
CA ARG A 143 13.43 -0.77 -21.53
C ARG A 143 13.11 -2.00 -22.36
N SER A 144 11.89 -2.51 -22.26
CA SER A 144 11.42 -3.62 -23.08
C SER A 144 11.32 -3.21 -24.55
N ARG A 145 10.74 -2.03 -24.84
CA ARG A 145 10.62 -1.48 -26.22
C ARG A 145 11.98 -1.22 -26.86
N GLU A 146 12.93 -0.72 -26.08
CA GLU A 146 14.26 -0.35 -26.56
C GLU A 146 15.28 -1.52 -26.58
N GLY A 147 14.89 -2.70 -26.09
CA GLY A 147 15.81 -3.82 -25.95
C GLY A 147 16.92 -3.56 -24.90
N SER A 148 16.69 -2.61 -24.00
CA SER A 148 17.67 -2.16 -23.00
C SER A 148 17.47 -2.77 -21.61
N SER A 149 16.63 -3.82 -21.46
CA SER A 149 16.33 -4.49 -20.20
C SER A 149 17.58 -5.00 -19.48
N GLY A 150 18.62 -5.40 -20.20
CA GLY A 150 19.90 -5.82 -19.64
C GLY A 150 20.64 -4.74 -18.83
N TYR A 151 20.25 -3.48 -18.93
CA TYR A 151 20.85 -2.37 -18.16
C TYR A 151 20.10 -2.01 -16.89
N MET A 152 19.00 -2.73 -16.58
CA MET A 152 18.26 -2.50 -15.34
C MET A 152 19.18 -2.62 -14.13
N MET A 153 19.08 -1.65 -13.22
CA MET A 153 19.87 -1.67 -11.98
C MET A 153 19.23 -2.59 -10.92
N THR A 154 19.95 -2.83 -9.82
CA THR A 154 19.36 -3.55 -8.69
C THR A 154 18.27 -2.71 -8.02
N MET A 155 17.27 -3.36 -7.42
CA MET A 155 16.19 -2.70 -6.68
C MET A 155 16.75 -1.75 -5.60
N TRP A 156 17.80 -2.17 -4.90
CA TRP A 156 18.48 -1.34 -3.91
C TRP A 156 19.01 -0.04 -4.51
N ASN A 157 19.73 -0.12 -5.63
CA ASN A 157 20.26 1.07 -6.29
C ASN A 157 19.16 1.97 -6.87
N TRP A 158 18.08 1.39 -7.37
CA TRP A 158 16.93 2.12 -7.88
C TRP A 158 16.30 2.98 -6.77
N LEU A 159 16.11 2.40 -5.59
CA LEU A 159 15.54 3.10 -4.44
C LEU A 159 16.51 4.12 -3.83
N THR A 160 17.79 3.78 -3.68
CA THR A 160 18.76 4.67 -3.03
C THR A 160 19.18 5.86 -3.88
N ARG A 161 19.18 5.70 -5.21
CA ARG A 161 19.54 6.77 -6.16
C ARG A 161 18.35 7.60 -6.62
N ASN A 162 17.15 7.38 -6.07
CA ASN A 162 15.92 8.06 -6.47
C ASN A 162 15.69 7.99 -7.99
N GLN A 163 15.86 6.81 -8.58
CA GLN A 163 15.78 6.65 -10.05
C GLN A 163 14.45 7.13 -10.63
N TRP A 164 13.38 7.12 -9.84
CA TRP A 164 12.06 7.62 -10.25
C TRP A 164 12.04 9.11 -10.60
N GLU A 165 12.93 9.94 -10.03
CA GLU A 165 13.00 11.38 -10.34
C GLU A 165 13.35 11.59 -11.82
N ALA A 166 14.37 10.87 -12.33
CA ALA A 166 14.74 10.93 -13.73
C ALA A 166 13.65 10.36 -14.65
N ILE A 167 12.96 9.31 -14.19
CA ILE A 167 11.86 8.69 -14.94
C ILE A 167 10.65 9.62 -15.00
N GLU A 168 10.36 10.33 -13.93
CA GLU A 168 9.28 11.33 -13.86
C GLU A 168 9.52 12.46 -14.86
N ASP A 169 10.74 12.95 -14.96
CA ASP A 169 11.10 13.97 -15.95
C ASP A 169 10.85 13.45 -17.37
N GLU A 170 11.25 12.22 -17.68
CA GLU A 170 10.99 11.58 -18.97
C GLU A 170 9.49 11.42 -19.26
N MET A 171 8.70 10.95 -18.28
CA MET A 171 7.25 10.82 -18.43
C MET A 171 6.58 12.17 -18.71
N ASN A 172 7.05 13.23 -18.04
CA ASN A 172 6.54 14.58 -18.24
C ASN A 172 6.87 15.11 -19.65
N ASP A 173 8.05 14.85 -20.15
CA ASP A 173 8.46 15.29 -21.50
C ASP A 173 7.70 14.53 -22.59
N GLU A 174 7.51 13.21 -22.47
CA GLU A 174 6.66 12.46 -23.40
C GLU A 174 5.21 12.97 -23.40
N SER A 175 4.66 13.32 -22.22
CA SER A 175 3.31 13.86 -22.12
C SER A 175 3.15 15.22 -22.78
N LYS A 176 4.17 16.07 -22.73
CA LYS A 176 4.19 17.37 -23.42
C LYS A 176 4.30 17.19 -24.94
N ALA A 177 5.16 16.28 -25.40
CA ALA A 177 5.30 15.98 -26.81
C ALA A 177 3.99 15.45 -27.41
N THR A 178 3.32 14.53 -26.74
CA THR A 178 2.03 13.97 -27.20
C THR A 178 0.95 15.04 -27.31
N LYS A 179 0.91 16.01 -26.38
CA LYS A 179 -0.03 17.15 -26.45
C LYS A 179 0.29 18.11 -27.59
N ALA A 180 1.57 18.34 -27.90
CA ALA A 180 1.97 19.22 -28.98
C ALA A 180 1.62 18.65 -30.36
N TYR A 181 1.72 17.33 -30.56
CA TYR A 181 1.37 16.67 -31.82
C TYR A 181 -0.14 16.39 -31.97
N GLY A 182 -0.92 16.40 -30.90
CA GLY A 182 -2.38 16.11 -30.92
C GLY A 182 -3.26 17.31 -31.34
N THR A 183 -2.71 18.50 -31.51
CA THR A 183 -3.45 19.72 -31.85
C THR A 183 -3.38 20.15 -33.32
N GLU A 184 -2.70 19.38 -34.18
CA GLU A 184 -2.51 19.77 -35.63
C GLU A 184 -3.45 19.04 -36.61
N PHE A 185 -4.46 18.33 -36.17
CA PHE A 185 -5.47 17.76 -37.09
C PHE A 185 -6.88 18.15 -36.64
N VAL A 186 -7.29 19.36 -36.93
CA VAL A 186 -8.70 19.76 -37.09
C VAL A 186 -8.81 20.57 -38.39
#